data_df84c3ec7ce406b2b41f002930607477
#
_entry.id   df84c3ec7ce406b2b41f002930607477
#
_cell.length_a   1.000
_cell.length_b   1.000
_cell.length_c   1.000
_cell.angle_alpha   90.00
_cell.angle_beta   90.00
_cell.angle_gamma   90.00
#
_symmetry.space_group_name_H-M   'P 1'
#
loop_
_entity.id
_entity.type
_entity.pdbx_description
1 polymer ?
#
loop_
_entity_poly.entity_id
_entity_poly.type
_entity_poly.pdbx_seq_one_letter_code
_entity_poly.pdbx_strand_id
1 'polypeptide(L)'
;VNVEEYEQRLRQRVGESEYARHKELVRLLARNLALEDILWEEILVCIRDVNARTELLRQRNTIVKDIHTEFRALNIEVPTTVEKNTEAFASFLGELSDDKGTKESKKPDDR
;
A
#
# COMPACT_ATOMS: atom_id res chain seq x y z
N VAL A 1 -6.94 12.92 -1.06
CA VAL A 1 -6.42 12.90 -2.43
C VAL A 1 -7.31 12.02 -3.27
N ASN A 2 -7.70 12.49 -4.44
CA ASN A 2 -8.58 11.74 -5.30
C ASN A 2 -7.84 11.27 -6.56
N VAL A 3 -8.56 10.51 -7.39
CA VAL A 3 -7.97 9.92 -8.59
C VAL A 3 -7.39 10.97 -9.52
N GLU A 4 -8.10 12.08 -9.69
CA GLU A 4 -7.67 13.14 -10.60
C GLU A 4 -6.36 13.78 -10.15
N GLU A 5 -6.21 13.99 -8.86
CA GLU A 5 -4.97 14.54 -8.32
C GLU A 5 -3.80 13.59 -8.55
N TYR A 6 -4.02 12.30 -8.33
CA TYR A 6 -2.99 11.31 -8.59
C TYR A 6 -2.63 11.25 -10.07
N GLU A 7 -3.63 11.32 -10.94
CA GLU A 7 -3.39 11.31 -12.37
C GLU A 7 -2.52 12.51 -12.77
N GLN A 8 -2.82 13.70 -12.25
CA GLN A 8 -2.05 14.89 -12.56
C GLN A 8 -0.60 14.77 -12.08
N ARG A 9 -0.40 14.26 -10.89
CA ARG A 9 0.95 14.08 -10.35
C ARG A 9 1.74 13.08 -11.18
N LEU A 10 1.11 11.98 -11.58
CA LEU A 10 1.77 10.98 -12.41
C LEU A 10 2.10 11.54 -13.78
N ARG A 11 1.18 12.30 -14.36
CA ARG A 11 1.40 12.93 -15.64
C ARG A 11 2.63 13.83 -15.61
N GLN A 12 2.78 14.60 -14.54
CA GLN A 12 3.95 15.46 -14.38
C GLN A 12 5.23 14.64 -14.23
N ARG A 13 5.16 13.51 -13.54
CA ARG A 13 6.34 12.68 -13.32
C ARG A 13 6.80 11.98 -14.58
N VAL A 14 5.87 11.44 -15.36
CA VAL A 14 6.23 10.70 -16.58
C VAL A 14 6.49 11.62 -17.76
N GLY A 15 5.90 12.81 -17.77
CA GLY A 15 6.03 13.74 -18.89
C GLY A 15 4.94 13.52 -19.92
N GLU A 16 4.69 14.55 -20.74
CA GLU A 16 3.56 14.53 -21.67
C GLU A 16 3.68 13.44 -22.71
N SER A 17 4.89 13.20 -23.21
CA SER A 17 5.10 12.18 -24.22
C SER A 17 4.76 10.80 -23.71
N GLU A 18 5.28 10.42 -22.54
CA GLU A 18 5.01 9.12 -21.95
C GLU A 18 3.57 9.02 -21.48
N TYR A 19 3.00 10.11 -20.97
CA TYR A 19 1.60 10.12 -20.57
C TYR A 19 0.70 9.79 -21.76
N ALA A 20 0.97 10.39 -22.92
CA ALA A 20 0.15 10.14 -24.09
C ALA A 20 0.20 8.68 -24.51
N ARG A 21 1.36 8.03 -24.36
CA ARG A 21 1.56 6.64 -24.72
C ARG A 21 0.94 5.68 -23.72
N HIS A 22 0.89 6.05 -22.44
CA HIS A 22 0.48 5.15 -21.37
C HIS A 22 -0.69 5.70 -20.57
N LYS A 23 -1.58 6.43 -21.22
CA LYS A 23 -2.69 7.11 -20.55
C LYS A 23 -3.55 6.17 -19.73
N GLU A 24 -3.88 5.00 -20.29
CA GLU A 24 -4.72 4.04 -19.58
C GLU A 24 -4.01 3.50 -18.34
N LEU A 25 -2.73 3.22 -18.47
CA LEU A 25 -1.93 2.72 -17.36
C LEU A 25 -1.83 3.75 -16.25
N VAL A 26 -1.62 5.03 -16.60
CA VAL A 26 -1.55 6.11 -15.62
C VAL A 26 -2.88 6.23 -14.89
N ARG A 27 -3.99 6.14 -15.60
CA ARG A 27 -5.31 6.21 -14.97
C ARG A 27 -5.56 5.05 -14.03
N LEU A 28 -5.17 3.85 -14.44
CA LEU A 28 -5.31 2.68 -13.60
C LEU A 28 -4.49 2.83 -12.32
N LEU A 29 -3.25 3.28 -12.47
CA LEU A 29 -2.38 3.51 -11.32
C LEU A 29 -2.96 4.56 -10.39
N ALA A 30 -3.50 5.65 -10.94
CA ALA A 30 -4.12 6.70 -10.13
C ALA A 30 -5.28 6.15 -9.31
N ARG A 31 -6.11 5.29 -9.91
CA ARG A 31 -7.21 4.67 -9.18
C ARG A 31 -6.70 3.78 -8.05
N ASN A 32 -5.65 3.00 -8.33
CA ASN A 32 -5.10 2.11 -7.32
C ASN A 32 -4.48 2.88 -6.17
N LEU A 33 -3.84 4.00 -6.45
CA LEU A 33 -3.26 4.83 -5.39
C LEU A 33 -4.37 5.43 -4.52
N ALA A 34 -5.45 5.91 -5.13
CA ALA A 34 -6.58 6.44 -4.36
C ALA A 34 -7.24 5.36 -3.53
N LEU A 35 -7.37 4.16 -4.10
CA LEU A 35 -7.97 3.03 -3.38
C LEU A 35 -7.09 2.58 -2.22
N GLU A 36 -5.78 2.61 -2.39
CA GLU A 36 -4.85 2.27 -1.32
C GLU A 36 -5.01 3.23 -0.14
N ASP A 37 -5.20 4.53 -0.42
CA ASP A 37 -5.45 5.50 0.64
C ASP A 37 -6.72 5.16 1.42
N ILE A 38 -7.80 4.82 0.71
CA ILE A 38 -9.06 4.48 1.35
C ILE A 38 -8.93 3.22 2.19
N LEU A 39 -8.30 2.20 1.64
CA LEU A 39 -8.10 0.95 2.38
C LEU A 39 -7.26 1.15 3.61
N TRP A 40 -6.21 1.97 3.51
CA TRP A 40 -5.36 2.24 4.66
C TRP A 40 -6.13 2.90 5.78
N GLU A 41 -6.99 3.88 5.44
CA GLU A 41 -7.81 4.54 6.44
C GLU A 41 -8.78 3.57 7.10
N GLU A 42 -9.40 2.69 6.30
CA GLU A 42 -10.32 1.70 6.84
C GLU A 42 -9.61 0.70 7.74
N ILE A 43 -8.39 0.30 7.36
CA ILE A 43 -7.59 -0.59 8.20
C ILE A 43 -7.35 0.04 9.56
N LEU A 44 -7.01 1.33 9.57
CA LEU A 44 -6.77 2.03 10.83
C LEU A 44 -8.02 2.10 11.70
N VAL A 45 -9.18 2.30 11.09
CA VAL A 45 -10.45 2.31 11.81
C VAL A 45 -10.76 0.95 12.41
N CYS A 46 -10.49 -0.12 11.67
CA CYS A 46 -10.82 -1.49 12.08
C CYS A 46 -9.63 -2.24 12.66
N ILE A 47 -8.64 -1.51 13.17
CA ILE A 47 -7.36 -2.09 13.53
C ILE A 47 -7.49 -3.20 14.58
N ARG A 48 -8.50 -3.11 15.45
CA ARG A 48 -8.69 -4.09 16.51
C ARG A 48 -9.65 -5.22 16.13
N ASP A 49 -10.30 -5.11 14.99
CA ASP A 49 -11.19 -6.17 14.49
C ASP A 49 -10.36 -7.06 13.57
N VAL A 50 -9.96 -8.22 14.09
CA VAL A 50 -9.03 -9.11 13.39
C VAL A 50 -9.57 -9.54 12.02
N ASN A 51 -10.85 -9.91 11.97
CA ASN A 51 -11.43 -10.39 10.71
C ASN A 51 -11.52 -9.29 9.67
N ALA A 52 -12.03 -8.13 10.05
CA ALA A 52 -12.15 -7.00 9.14
C ALA A 52 -10.76 -6.53 8.69
N ARG A 53 -9.82 -6.43 9.62
CA ARG A 53 -8.46 -6.00 9.32
C ARG A 53 -7.79 -6.97 8.36
N THR A 54 -7.93 -8.27 8.59
CA THR A 54 -7.30 -9.27 7.74
C THR A 54 -7.83 -9.20 6.31
N GLU A 55 -9.13 -9.02 6.15
CA GLU A 55 -9.72 -8.91 4.83
C GLU A 55 -9.24 -7.65 4.11
N LEU A 56 -9.25 -6.52 4.80
CA LEU A 56 -8.79 -5.27 4.22
C LEU A 56 -7.31 -5.32 3.85
N LEU A 57 -6.50 -5.99 4.67
CA LEU A 57 -5.09 -6.16 4.37
C LEU A 57 -4.87 -7.00 3.12
N ARG A 58 -5.65 -8.05 2.96
CA ARG A 58 -5.55 -8.89 1.79
C ARG A 58 -5.85 -8.07 0.53
N GLN A 59 -6.92 -7.26 0.59
CA GLN A 59 -7.26 -6.38 -0.51
C GLN A 59 -6.16 -5.38 -0.79
N ARG A 60 -5.61 -4.77 0.27
CA ARG A 60 -4.54 -3.81 0.11
C ARG A 60 -3.29 -4.43 -0.49
N ASN A 61 -2.95 -5.64 -0.04
CA ASN A 61 -1.75 -6.31 -0.56
C ASN A 61 -1.84 -6.55 -2.06
N THR A 62 -3.03 -6.95 -2.54
CA THR A 62 -3.24 -7.14 -3.97
C THR A 62 -3.06 -5.82 -4.73
N ILE A 63 -3.64 -4.75 -4.20
CA ILE A 63 -3.56 -3.43 -4.84
C ILE A 63 -2.13 -2.90 -4.82
N VAL A 64 -1.41 -3.11 -3.72
CA VAL A 64 -0.02 -2.66 -3.63
C VAL A 64 0.85 -3.39 -4.65
N LYS A 65 0.62 -4.68 -4.86
CA LYS A 65 1.34 -5.42 -5.89
C LYS A 65 1.08 -4.83 -7.27
N ASP A 66 -0.18 -4.52 -7.56
CA ASP A 66 -0.53 -3.90 -8.83
C ASP A 66 0.13 -2.53 -8.97
N ILE A 67 0.16 -1.74 -7.88
CA ILE A 67 0.80 -0.44 -7.88
C ILE A 67 2.28 -0.57 -8.22
N HIS A 68 2.97 -1.51 -7.59
CA HIS A 68 4.40 -1.73 -7.87
C HIS A 68 4.63 -2.13 -9.33
N THR A 69 3.79 -3.02 -9.85
CA THR A 69 3.89 -3.45 -11.22
C THR A 69 3.69 -2.28 -12.20
N GLU A 70 2.70 -1.44 -11.90
CA GLU A 70 2.36 -0.31 -12.76
C GLU A 70 3.43 0.76 -12.73
N PHE A 71 4.00 1.05 -11.55
CA PHE A 71 5.12 1.99 -11.46
C PHE A 71 6.32 1.47 -12.24
N ARG A 72 6.59 0.17 -12.12
CA ARG A 72 7.70 -0.41 -12.85
C ARG A 72 7.48 -0.31 -14.37
N ALA A 73 6.25 -0.53 -14.81
CA ALA A 73 5.91 -0.43 -16.23
C ALA A 73 6.09 1.00 -16.75
N LEU A 74 5.86 1.99 -15.90
CA LEU A 74 6.07 3.39 -16.25
C LEU A 74 7.51 3.85 -16.02
N ASN A 75 8.34 2.98 -15.44
CA ASN A 75 9.75 3.26 -15.15
C ASN A 75 9.93 4.47 -14.22
N ILE A 76 9.07 4.57 -13.21
CA ILE A 76 9.18 5.59 -12.17
C ILE A 76 9.12 4.91 -10.81
N GLU A 77 9.58 5.61 -9.77
CA GLU A 77 9.68 5.04 -8.44
C GLU A 77 8.36 5.09 -7.70
N VAL A 78 8.12 4.07 -6.86
CA VAL A 78 6.95 4.01 -6.01
C VAL A 78 7.02 5.13 -4.96
N PRO A 79 5.90 5.82 -4.69
CA PRO A 79 5.93 6.87 -3.66
C PRO A 79 6.31 6.32 -2.30
N THR A 80 7.10 7.09 -1.57
CA THR A 80 7.56 6.74 -0.23
C THR A 80 6.39 6.46 0.72
N THR A 81 5.26 7.15 0.52
CA THR A 81 4.10 6.98 1.39
C THR A 81 3.59 5.53 1.38
N VAL A 82 3.53 4.91 0.19
CA VAL A 82 3.07 3.52 0.09
C VAL A 82 4.01 2.59 0.84
N GLU A 83 5.32 2.80 0.67
CA GLU A 83 6.32 1.99 1.36
C GLU A 83 6.23 2.17 2.87
N LYS A 84 6.10 3.41 3.34
CA LYS A 84 6.02 3.69 4.77
C LYS A 84 4.78 3.09 5.41
N ASN A 85 3.65 3.12 4.72
CA ASN A 85 2.44 2.50 5.24
C ASN A 85 2.63 0.99 5.42
N THR A 86 3.28 0.37 4.45
CA THR A 86 3.56 -1.07 4.52
C THR A 86 4.45 -1.39 5.72
N GLU A 87 5.53 -0.61 5.91
CA GLU A 87 6.46 -0.82 7.01
C GLU A 87 5.79 -0.57 8.36
N ALA A 88 5.02 0.51 8.46
CA ALA A 88 4.34 0.83 9.71
C ALA A 88 3.39 -0.28 10.11
N PHE A 89 2.69 -0.85 9.14
CA PHE A 89 1.76 -1.91 9.43
C PHE A 89 2.47 -3.19 9.84
N ALA A 90 3.55 -3.54 9.15
CA ALA A 90 4.33 -4.72 9.51
C ALA A 90 4.85 -4.61 10.93
N SER A 91 5.33 -3.41 11.29
CA SER A 91 5.82 -3.15 12.63
C SER A 91 4.71 -3.31 13.67
N PHE A 92 3.53 -2.75 13.38
CA PHE A 92 2.39 -2.86 14.28
C PHE A 92 1.98 -4.31 14.48
N LEU A 93 1.94 -5.09 13.41
CA LEU A 93 1.61 -6.53 13.52
C LEU A 93 2.63 -7.26 14.37
N GLY A 94 3.90 -6.90 14.25
CA GLY A 94 4.94 -7.49 15.08
C GLY A 94 4.69 -7.24 16.55
N GLU A 95 4.32 -6.02 16.90
CA GLU A 95 4.01 -5.68 18.28
C GLU A 95 2.82 -6.48 18.80
N LEU A 96 1.78 -6.62 17.98
CA LEU A 96 0.62 -7.41 18.39
C LEU A 96 0.98 -8.88 18.59
N SER A 97 1.82 -9.41 17.72
CA SER A 97 2.27 -10.80 17.84
C SER A 97 3.07 -11.02 19.10
N ASP A 98 3.94 -10.08 19.42
CA ASP A 98 4.74 -10.15 20.65
C ASP A 98 3.84 -10.14 21.88
N ASP A 99 2.84 -9.29 21.89
CA ASP A 99 1.89 -9.23 23.00
C ASP A 99 1.18 -10.56 23.22
N LYS A 100 0.88 -11.23 22.15
CA LYS A 100 0.20 -12.52 22.25
C LYS A 100 1.15 -13.64 22.58
N GLY A 101 2.29 -13.53 22.01
CA GLY A 101 3.19 -14.60 22.01
C GLY A 101 3.93 -14.70 23.25
N THR A 102 4.07 -13.90 23.71
CA THR A 102 4.74 -14.12 24.69
C THR A 102 4.75 -15.30 24.99
N LYS A 103 4.52 -15.56 24.58
CA LYS A 103 4.48 -16.49 24.64
C LYS A 103 4.95 -17.36 23.87
N GLU A 104 5.35 -17.45 23.34
CA GLU A 104 5.80 -18.36 22.62
C GLU A 104 6.83 -18.13 21.94
N SER A 105 7.48 -17.83 22.22
CA SER A 105 8.41 -17.71 21.51
C SER A 105 9.38 -17.19 21.29
N LYS A 106 9.71 -16.88 21.81
CA LYS A 106 10.53 -16.50 21.63
C LYS A 106 11.51 -16.55 21.61
N LYS A 107 11.67 -16.80 21.92
CA LYS A 107 12.40 -16.71 22.03
C LYS A 107 13.19 -16.95 22.11
N PRO A 108 13.47 -17.29 22.21
CA PRO A 108 14.16 -17.40 22.23
C PRO A 108 14.95 -17.50 22.28
N ASP A 109 14.98 -17.59 22.34
CA ASP A 109 15.46 -17.58 22.49
C ASP A 109 16.04 -17.74 22.50
N ASP A 110 16.07 -17.81 22.54
CA ASP A 110 16.36 -17.72 22.63
C ASP A 110 16.86 -17.86 22.58
N ARG A 111 17.03 -17.97 22.61
CA ARG A 111 17.21 -18.00 22.66
C ARG A 111 17.74 -17.99 22.52
#